data_b2cd828850c73a4662b48416327c212e
#
_entry.id   b2cd828850c73a4662b48416327c212e
#
_cell.length_a   1.000
_cell.length_b   1.000
_cell.length_c   1.000
_cell.angle_alpha   90.00
_cell.angle_beta   90.00
_cell.angle_gamma   90.00
#
_symmetry.space_group_name_H-M   'P 1'
#
loop_
_entity.id
_entity.type
_entity.pdbx_description
1 polymer ?
#
loop_
_entity_poly.entity_id
_entity_poly.type
_entity_poly.pdbx_seq_one_letter_code
_entity_poly.pdbx_strand_id
1 'polypeptide(L)'
;GNLDRIQIVKGWLDKDGKTHEKVYDVVWSGDRKPGANGKLPPVGNTVDVAKATWKNTIGSPELGATWTDPDFDAKQTAFYYARVIEIPTPRWTAYEALRFGIKMPPEVPMTTQERAYTSPIWYTPGKS
;
A
#
# COMPACT_ATOMS: atom_id res chain seq x y z
N GLY A 1 -5.64 12.09 3.50
CA GLY A 1 -4.48 12.11 4.40
C GLY A 1 -3.16 12.03 3.67
N ASN A 2 -2.08 12.26 4.38
CA ASN A 2 -0.74 12.07 3.84
C ASN A 2 -0.52 10.63 3.39
N LEU A 3 0.49 10.42 2.56
CA LEU A 3 0.81 9.13 1.98
C LEU A 3 1.81 8.38 2.88
N ASP A 4 1.54 7.11 3.10
CA ASP A 4 2.44 6.17 3.76
C ASP A 4 3.55 5.75 2.80
N ARG A 5 3.18 5.17 1.66
CA ARG A 5 4.10 4.58 0.70
C ARG A 5 3.44 4.31 -0.64
N ILE A 6 4.30 4.05 -1.62
CA ILE A 6 3.89 3.54 -2.93
C ILE A 6 4.51 2.16 -3.10
N GLN A 7 3.70 1.22 -3.55
CA GLN A 7 4.11 -0.14 -3.87
C GLN A 7 3.90 -0.41 -5.35
N ILE A 8 4.73 -1.27 -5.90
CA ILE A 8 4.50 -1.90 -7.20
C ILE A 8 4.12 -3.34 -6.95
N VAL A 9 3.02 -3.76 -7.54
CA VAL A 9 2.60 -5.16 -7.56
C VAL A 9 2.94 -5.71 -8.95
N LYS A 10 3.75 -6.77 -8.96
CA LYS A 10 4.17 -7.46 -10.17
C LYS A 10 3.53 -8.83 -10.22
N GLY A 11 2.96 -9.18 -11.37
CA GLY A 11 2.54 -10.55 -11.67
C GLY A 11 3.30 -11.05 -12.88
N TRP A 12 3.67 -12.32 -12.92
CA TRP A 12 4.36 -12.90 -14.07
C TRP A 12 4.03 -14.37 -14.25
N LEU A 13 4.30 -14.86 -15.46
CA LEU A 13 4.23 -16.27 -15.81
C LEU A 13 5.65 -16.84 -15.84
N ASP A 14 5.85 -17.97 -15.18
CA ASP A 14 7.10 -18.71 -15.30
C ASP A 14 7.12 -19.57 -16.58
N LYS A 15 8.23 -20.23 -16.80
CA LYS A 15 8.41 -21.10 -17.99
C LYS A 15 7.42 -22.27 -18.04
N ASP A 16 6.83 -22.64 -16.91
CA ASP A 16 5.85 -23.73 -16.81
C ASP A 16 4.41 -23.21 -16.91
N GLY A 17 4.22 -21.91 -17.18
CA GLY A 17 2.92 -21.27 -17.28
C GLY A 17 2.24 -20.99 -15.95
N LYS A 18 2.96 -21.13 -14.83
CA LYS A 18 2.45 -20.82 -13.51
C LYS A 18 2.52 -19.32 -13.23
N THR A 19 1.51 -18.80 -12.55
CA THR A 19 1.45 -17.40 -12.17
C THR A 19 2.14 -17.16 -10.84
N HIS A 20 2.83 -16.04 -10.76
CA HIS A 20 3.49 -15.57 -9.54
C HIS A 20 3.15 -14.10 -9.30
N GLU A 21 3.25 -13.67 -8.06
CA GLU A 21 3.02 -12.28 -7.67
C GLU A 21 4.05 -11.86 -6.63
N LYS A 22 4.52 -10.62 -6.73
CA LYS A 22 5.40 -10.02 -5.74
C LYS A 22 5.06 -8.56 -5.55
N VAL A 23 5.14 -8.09 -4.31
CA VAL A 23 4.91 -6.69 -3.95
C VAL A 23 6.24 -6.06 -3.55
N TYR A 24 6.54 -4.91 -4.14
CA TYR A 24 7.74 -4.13 -3.83
C TYR A 24 7.34 -2.81 -3.18
N ASP A 25 7.94 -2.48 -2.04
CA ASP A 25 7.89 -1.12 -1.52
C ASP A 25 8.88 -0.27 -2.30
N VAL A 26 8.39 0.74 -3.03
CA VAL A 26 9.20 1.53 -3.98
C VAL A 26 9.68 2.82 -3.37
N VAL A 27 8.81 3.50 -2.66
CA VAL A 27 9.10 4.74 -1.96
C VAL A 27 8.15 4.87 -0.77
N TRP A 28 8.64 5.48 0.31
CA TRP A 28 7.88 5.63 1.54
C TRP A 28 8.22 6.95 2.23
N SER A 29 7.35 7.36 3.12
CA SER A 29 7.55 8.56 3.93
C SER A 29 8.45 8.29 5.13
N GLY A 30 9.14 9.33 5.60
CA GLY A 30 9.98 9.28 6.79
C GLY A 30 11.29 8.52 6.59
N ASP A 31 11.98 8.27 7.70
CA ASP A 31 13.31 7.67 7.72
C ASP A 31 13.29 6.15 7.95
N ARG A 32 12.12 5.55 7.74
CA ARG A 32 11.97 4.11 7.91
C ARG A 32 12.87 3.33 6.95
N LYS A 33 13.34 2.16 7.41
CA LYS A 33 14.11 1.23 6.59
C LYS A 33 13.49 -0.15 6.70
N PRO A 34 13.49 -0.93 5.61
CA PRO A 34 13.06 -2.32 5.68
C PRO A 34 13.84 -3.08 6.76
N GLY A 35 13.12 -3.85 7.57
CA GLY A 35 13.73 -4.67 8.59
C GLY A 35 14.38 -5.95 8.03
N ALA A 36 14.89 -6.80 8.93
CA ALA A 36 15.51 -8.07 8.56
C ALA A 36 14.57 -9.01 7.79
N ASN A 37 13.25 -8.88 7.99
CA ASN A 37 12.21 -9.62 7.26
C ASN A 37 11.88 -9.01 5.89
N GLY A 38 12.56 -7.95 5.47
CA GLY A 38 12.28 -7.22 4.24
C GLY A 38 11.04 -6.34 4.28
N LYS A 39 10.36 -6.26 5.41
CA LYS A 39 9.14 -5.46 5.56
C LYS A 39 9.43 -4.08 6.13
N LEU A 40 8.72 -3.09 5.59
CA LEU A 40 8.79 -1.72 6.07
C LEU A 40 8.06 -1.60 7.41
N PRO A 41 8.66 -0.95 8.43
CA PRO A 41 7.95 -0.67 9.68
C PRO A 41 6.70 0.18 9.43
N PRO A 42 5.66 0.08 10.28
CA PRO A 42 4.46 0.90 10.15
C PRO A 42 4.77 2.40 10.18
N VAL A 43 3.99 3.18 9.44
CA VAL A 43 4.12 4.64 9.39
C VAL A 43 3.72 5.33 10.70
N GLY A 44 3.01 4.62 11.54
CA GLY A 44 2.40 5.17 12.75
C GLY A 44 0.89 5.35 12.57
N ASN A 45 0.25 5.88 13.62
CA ASN A 45 -1.20 6.03 13.63
C ASN A 45 -1.56 7.25 14.49
N THR A 46 -2.23 8.24 13.90
CA THR A 46 -2.69 9.44 14.59
C THR A 46 -4.21 9.42 14.85
N VAL A 47 -4.87 8.30 14.60
CA VAL A 47 -6.33 8.18 14.74
C VAL A 47 -6.72 8.21 16.19
N ASP A 48 -7.67 9.10 16.52
CA ASP A 48 -8.43 9.08 17.76
C ASP A 48 -9.79 8.46 17.45
N VAL A 49 -9.93 7.18 17.78
CA VAL A 49 -11.14 6.41 17.46
C VAL A 49 -12.37 6.98 18.16
N ALA A 50 -12.20 7.42 19.41
CA ALA A 50 -13.32 7.94 20.21
C ALA A 50 -13.91 9.22 19.63
N LYS A 51 -13.07 10.05 19.03
CA LYS A 51 -13.48 11.31 18.41
C LYS A 51 -13.64 11.20 16.90
N ALA A 52 -13.32 10.05 16.30
CA ALA A 52 -13.29 9.84 14.87
C ALA A 52 -12.48 10.93 14.14
N THR A 53 -11.32 11.28 14.71
CA THR A 53 -10.39 12.28 14.17
C THR A 53 -9.03 11.67 13.92
N TRP A 54 -8.21 12.40 13.20
CA TRP A 54 -6.84 12.03 12.90
C TRP A 54 -6.03 13.29 12.59
N LYS A 55 -4.71 13.16 12.58
CA LYS A 55 -3.81 14.27 12.28
C LYS A 55 -2.92 13.93 11.11
N ASN A 56 -2.62 14.93 10.30
CA ASN A 56 -1.75 14.80 9.13
C ASN A 56 -0.29 15.13 9.50
N THR A 57 0.17 14.56 10.62
CA THR A 57 1.52 14.81 11.18
C THR A 57 2.52 13.72 10.84
N ILE A 58 2.07 12.64 10.24
CA ILE A 58 2.89 11.53 9.74
C ILE A 58 2.61 11.36 8.25
N GLY A 59 3.44 10.58 7.57
CA GLY A 59 3.33 10.44 6.13
C GLY A 59 3.87 11.64 5.36
N SER A 60 3.68 11.64 4.05
CA SER A 60 4.11 12.72 3.16
C SER A 60 2.96 13.17 2.28
N PRO A 61 2.82 14.48 2.00
CA PRO A 61 1.77 14.97 1.10
C PRO A 61 1.96 14.50 -0.33
N GLU A 62 3.19 14.15 -0.70
CA GLU A 62 3.50 13.59 -2.01
C GLU A 62 4.69 12.63 -1.90
N LEU A 63 4.71 11.63 -2.78
CA LEU A 63 5.81 10.68 -2.92
C LEU A 63 6.08 10.46 -4.40
N GLY A 64 7.35 10.32 -4.75
CA GLY A 64 7.75 10.00 -6.11
C GLY A 64 9.10 9.32 -6.14
N ALA A 65 9.29 8.43 -7.11
CA ALA A 65 10.56 7.73 -7.32
C ALA A 65 10.61 7.16 -8.72
N THR A 66 11.83 6.90 -9.18
CA THR A 66 12.09 6.03 -10.32
C THR A 66 12.46 4.66 -9.78
N TRP A 67 11.85 3.62 -10.33
CA TRP A 67 12.08 2.26 -9.88
C TRP A 67 12.35 1.34 -11.06
N THR A 68 13.33 0.48 -10.91
CA THR A 68 13.67 -0.56 -11.89
C THR A 68 13.48 -1.92 -11.23
N ASP A 69 12.76 -2.81 -11.91
CA ASP A 69 12.49 -4.16 -11.39
C ASP A 69 13.80 -4.94 -11.22
N PRO A 70 14.21 -5.27 -9.98
CA PRO A 70 15.43 -6.02 -9.75
C PRO A 70 15.33 -7.49 -10.19
N ASP A 71 14.11 -7.97 -10.40
CA ASP A 71 13.82 -9.36 -10.78
C ASP A 71 13.31 -9.45 -12.22
N PHE A 72 13.61 -8.44 -13.04
CA PHE A 72 13.17 -8.40 -14.45
C PHE A 72 13.79 -9.53 -15.25
N ASP A 73 12.92 -10.24 -15.97
CA ASP A 73 13.33 -11.26 -16.94
C ASP A 73 12.67 -10.98 -18.30
N ALA A 74 13.50 -10.62 -19.27
CA ALA A 74 13.01 -10.25 -20.60
C ALA A 74 12.28 -11.39 -21.33
N LYS A 75 12.39 -12.62 -20.85
CA LYS A 75 11.73 -13.80 -21.43
C LYS A 75 10.36 -14.08 -20.81
N GLN A 76 10.00 -13.37 -19.76
CA GLN A 76 8.73 -13.58 -19.05
C GLN A 76 7.71 -12.52 -19.41
N THR A 77 6.47 -12.95 -19.63
CA THR A 77 5.32 -12.04 -19.65
C THR A 77 5.02 -11.59 -18.22
N ALA A 78 4.91 -10.29 -18.01
CA ALA A 78 4.65 -9.71 -16.71
C ALA A 78 3.70 -8.53 -16.81
N PHE A 79 3.04 -8.21 -15.71
CA PHE A 79 2.31 -6.97 -15.56
C PHE A 79 2.68 -6.29 -14.26
N TYR A 80 2.52 -4.98 -14.24
CA TYR A 80 2.84 -4.13 -13.09
C TYR A 80 1.73 -3.14 -12.86
N TYR A 81 1.36 -2.91 -11.62
CA TYR A 81 0.54 -1.75 -11.26
C TYR A 81 1.05 -1.12 -9.98
N ALA A 82 0.81 0.18 -9.83
CA ALA A 82 1.15 0.90 -8.62
C ALA A 82 -0.02 0.91 -7.64
N ARG A 83 0.31 0.84 -6.37
CA ARG A 83 -0.63 0.94 -5.26
C ARG A 83 -0.12 2.01 -4.30
N VAL A 84 -0.90 3.07 -4.12
CA VAL A 84 -0.59 4.16 -3.20
C VAL A 84 -1.36 3.92 -1.91
N ILE A 85 -0.66 3.94 -0.78
CA ILE A 85 -1.25 3.68 0.53
C ILE A 85 -1.20 4.96 1.36
N GLU A 86 -2.35 5.37 1.87
CA GLU A 86 -2.51 6.51 2.77
C GLU A 86 -2.13 6.13 4.20
N ILE A 87 -1.84 7.11 5.04
CA ILE A 87 -1.68 6.89 6.48
C ILE A 87 -3.01 6.40 7.08
N PRO A 88 -3.01 5.74 8.27
CA PRO A 88 -4.25 5.33 8.91
C PRO A 88 -5.18 6.51 9.17
N THR A 89 -6.46 6.32 8.84
CA THR A 89 -7.54 7.26 9.08
C THR A 89 -8.72 6.52 9.73
N PRO A 90 -9.69 7.22 10.36
CA PRO A 90 -10.86 6.54 10.92
C PRO A 90 -11.65 5.84 9.81
N ARG A 91 -12.03 4.60 10.07
CA ARG A 91 -12.94 3.87 9.20
C ARG A 91 -14.37 4.39 9.41
N TRP A 92 -15.26 4.16 8.45
CA TRP A 92 -16.67 4.56 8.57
C TRP A 92 -17.31 4.06 9.87
N THR A 93 -16.89 2.91 10.39
CA THR A 93 -17.37 2.36 11.67
C THR A 93 -17.07 3.25 12.86
N ALA A 94 -15.94 3.98 12.85
CA ALA A 94 -15.60 4.94 13.89
C ALA A 94 -16.55 6.15 13.86
N TYR A 95 -16.84 6.66 12.67
CA TYR A 95 -17.79 7.76 12.50
C TYR A 95 -19.20 7.37 12.91
N GLU A 96 -19.64 6.17 12.56
CA GLU A 96 -20.94 5.65 12.94
C GLU A 96 -21.05 5.45 14.46
N ALA A 97 -20.01 4.91 15.09
CA ALA A 97 -19.97 4.73 16.53
C ALA A 97 -20.12 6.08 17.27
N LEU A 98 -19.40 7.10 16.80
CA LEU A 98 -19.49 8.45 17.36
C LEU A 98 -20.88 9.07 17.12
N ARG A 99 -21.37 8.99 15.89
CA ARG A 99 -22.64 9.60 15.49
C ARG A 99 -23.84 9.04 16.25
N PHE A 100 -23.86 7.73 16.46
CA PHE A 100 -24.99 7.05 17.11
C PHE A 100 -24.74 6.72 18.58
N GLY A 101 -23.57 7.07 19.12
CA GLY A 101 -23.23 6.81 20.51
C GLY A 101 -23.18 5.33 20.88
N ILE A 102 -22.86 4.47 19.92
CA ILE A 102 -22.78 3.02 20.10
C ILE A 102 -21.36 2.55 20.30
N LYS A 103 -21.19 1.47 21.07
CA LYS A 103 -19.90 0.80 21.24
C LYS A 103 -19.80 -0.34 20.25
N MET A 104 -18.84 -0.26 19.34
CA MET A 104 -18.61 -1.33 18.39
C MET A 104 -17.94 -2.54 19.05
N PRO A 105 -18.26 -3.77 18.61
CA PRO A 105 -17.55 -4.97 19.07
C PRO A 105 -16.03 -4.85 18.80
N PRO A 106 -15.18 -5.44 19.67
CA PRO A 106 -13.71 -5.33 19.51
C PRO A 106 -13.17 -5.83 18.19
N GLU A 107 -13.82 -6.79 17.54
CA GLU A 107 -13.43 -7.34 16.25
C GLU A 107 -13.74 -6.44 15.06
N VAL A 108 -14.53 -5.37 15.25
CA VAL A 108 -14.85 -4.44 14.16
C VAL A 108 -13.68 -3.46 13.95
N PRO A 109 -13.09 -3.42 12.75
CA PRO A 109 -12.01 -2.45 12.48
C PRO A 109 -12.52 -1.01 12.56
N MET A 110 -11.77 -0.17 13.27
CA MET A 110 -12.11 1.25 13.48
C MET A 110 -11.17 2.19 12.72
N THR A 111 -10.08 1.66 12.17
CA THR A 111 -9.12 2.40 11.36
C THR A 111 -8.89 1.68 10.05
N THR A 112 -8.49 2.44 9.04
CA THR A 112 -8.15 1.90 7.72
C THR A 112 -7.04 2.73 7.09
N GLN A 113 -6.28 2.11 6.20
CA GLN A 113 -5.41 2.82 5.27
C GLN A 113 -6.05 2.74 3.88
N GLU A 114 -6.53 3.87 3.40
CA GLU A 114 -7.13 3.95 2.06
C GLU A 114 -6.06 3.71 0.99
N ARG A 115 -6.47 3.18 -0.14
CA ARG A 115 -5.58 2.79 -1.23
C ARG A 115 -6.10 3.29 -2.57
N ALA A 116 -5.16 3.68 -3.43
CA ALA A 116 -5.43 3.97 -4.82
C ALA A 116 -4.58 3.05 -5.70
N TYR A 117 -5.13 2.66 -6.84
CA TYR A 117 -4.48 1.74 -7.78
C TYR A 117 -4.40 2.36 -9.16
N THR A 118 -3.31 2.09 -9.87
CA THR A 118 -3.21 2.44 -11.29
C THR A 118 -3.71 1.29 -12.17
N SER A 119 -3.94 1.58 -13.44
CA SER A 119 -4.11 0.56 -14.45
C SER A 119 -2.81 -0.24 -14.60
N PRO A 120 -2.89 -1.53 -14.95
CA PRO A 120 -1.69 -2.32 -15.16
C PRO A 120 -0.92 -1.92 -16.42
N ILE A 121 0.41 -2.04 -16.34
CA ILE A 121 1.31 -1.93 -17.48
C ILE A 121 1.78 -3.35 -17.82
N TRP A 122 1.61 -3.76 -19.07
CA TRP A 122 1.97 -5.09 -19.51
C TRP A 122 3.34 -5.09 -20.19
N TYR A 123 4.13 -6.09 -19.87
CA TYR A 123 5.35 -6.43 -20.58
C TYR A 123 5.16 -7.79 -21.27
N THR A 124 5.39 -7.80 -22.57
CA THR A 124 5.38 -9.03 -23.37
C THR A 124 6.75 -9.19 -24.02
N PRO A 125 7.39 -10.36 -23.93
CA PRO A 125 8.66 -10.59 -24.58
C PRO A 125 8.60 -10.29 -26.08
N GLY A 126 9.61 -9.62 -26.59
CA GLY A 126 9.70 -9.32 -27.99
C GLY A 126 9.88 -10.58 -28.83
N LYS A 127 9.34 -10.54 -30.05
CA LYS A 127 9.65 -11.56 -31.04
C LYS A 127 11.02 -11.23 -31.63
N SER A 128 11.96 -12.09 -31.42
CA SER A 128 13.27 -11.99 -32.06
C SER A 128 13.24 -12.53 -33.48
#